data_b8d3cd6144613c03b2e8dc95f9aeba35
#
_entry.id   b8d3cd6144613c03b2e8dc95f9aeba35
#
_cell.length_a   1.000
_cell.length_b   1.000
_cell.length_c   1.000
_cell.angle_alpha   90.00
_cell.angle_beta   90.00
_cell.angle_gamma   90.00
#
_symmetry.space_group_name_H-M   'P 1'
#
loop_
_entity.id
_entity.type
_entity.pdbx_description
1 polymer ?
#
loop_
_entity_poly.entity_id
_entity_poly.type
_entity_poly.pdbx_seq_one_letter_code
_entity_poly.pdbx_strand_id
1 'polypeptide(L)'
;MSLTEPSATTPRPPVLSAEVRDALAGRRPVVALESTIIAHGLPRPRNLRVAEELEDIVRSAGAVPATVAVLDGSARVGLDKAQLERVAEDPAMRKLGHRDLAPALATGASGATTVSATAFLAARAGLRVFATGGLGGVHRGWTETQDESADLRLLARTGITVVCAGVKSILDVPATLQRLETLGVGVLGYGTDRFPGFYLSSSGEPVDWTVRSPEEVAGVMAAQDALGGPEAALIVANPVPQHEQLDPGLHDRVLAEALDACRERGIAGQAVTPFLLDHLMRGTEGASLEANLAAVRGNVALAARIATAWAAR
;
A
#
# COMPACT_ATOMS: atom_id res chain seq x y z
N MET A 1 -6.59 13.62 -48.92
CA MET A 1 -6.98 13.41 -47.52
C MET A 1 -5.69 13.15 -46.74
N SER A 2 -5.16 14.18 -46.13
CA SER A 2 -3.93 14.08 -45.33
C SER A 2 -4.25 13.42 -43.99
N LEU A 3 -3.74 12.23 -43.78
CA LEU A 3 -3.78 11.58 -42.45
C LEU A 3 -2.80 12.34 -41.56
N THR A 4 -3.34 13.19 -40.70
CA THR A 4 -2.57 13.76 -39.58
C THR A 4 -2.12 12.60 -38.67
N GLU A 5 -0.82 12.35 -38.59
CA GLU A 5 -0.24 11.40 -37.64
C GLU A 5 -0.71 11.76 -36.21
N PRO A 6 -1.14 10.79 -35.42
CA PRO A 6 -1.48 11.07 -34.03
C PRO A 6 -0.20 11.57 -33.32
N SER A 7 -0.27 12.80 -32.84
CA SER A 7 0.79 13.38 -31.98
C SER A 7 1.05 12.39 -30.84
N ALA A 8 2.26 11.82 -30.82
CA ALA A 8 2.70 10.98 -29.73
C ALA A 8 2.67 11.83 -28.45
N THR A 9 1.64 11.62 -27.62
CA THR A 9 1.52 12.30 -26.33
C THR A 9 2.67 11.87 -25.46
N THR A 10 3.63 12.76 -25.27
CA THR A 10 4.76 12.55 -24.34
C THR A 10 4.18 12.17 -22.97
N PRO A 11 4.63 11.07 -22.35
CA PRO A 11 4.15 10.67 -21.04
C PRO A 11 4.33 11.82 -20.05
N ARG A 12 3.24 12.28 -19.42
CA ARG A 12 3.32 13.30 -18.38
C ARG A 12 3.71 12.62 -17.06
N PRO A 13 4.88 12.95 -16.48
CA PRO A 13 5.24 12.44 -15.16
C PRO A 13 4.27 12.97 -14.10
N PRO A 14 4.14 12.29 -12.95
CA PRO A 14 3.40 12.83 -11.81
C PRO A 14 3.93 14.21 -11.39
N VAL A 15 3.04 15.06 -10.92
CA VAL A 15 3.41 16.38 -10.36
C VAL A 15 3.94 16.14 -8.94
N LEU A 16 5.19 16.53 -8.71
CA LEU A 16 5.82 16.44 -7.40
C LEU A 16 5.55 17.70 -6.59
N SER A 17 5.35 17.54 -5.28
CA SER A 17 5.44 18.69 -4.37
C SER A 17 6.85 19.30 -4.41
N ALA A 18 6.99 20.55 -4.01
CA ALA A 18 8.31 21.19 -3.93
C ALA A 18 9.25 20.41 -3.00
N GLU A 19 8.75 19.99 -1.83
CA GLU A 19 9.49 19.21 -0.84
C GLU A 19 10.02 17.88 -1.40
N VAL A 20 9.16 17.12 -2.11
CA VAL A 20 9.55 15.84 -2.73
C VAL A 20 10.55 16.05 -3.87
N ARG A 21 10.32 17.04 -4.73
CA ARG A 21 11.24 17.34 -5.84
C ARG A 21 12.63 17.72 -5.34
N ASP A 22 12.70 18.60 -4.33
CA ASP A 22 13.96 19.07 -3.75
C ASP A 22 14.67 17.93 -2.97
N ALA A 23 13.88 17.01 -2.37
CA ALA A 23 14.43 15.83 -1.72
C ALA A 23 15.07 14.87 -2.72
N LEU A 24 14.38 14.58 -3.83
CA LEU A 24 14.91 13.70 -4.88
C LEU A 24 16.15 14.30 -5.56
N ALA A 25 16.13 15.61 -5.86
CA ALA A 25 17.29 16.30 -6.43
C ALA A 25 18.51 16.26 -5.48
N GLY A 26 18.28 16.37 -4.17
CA GLY A 26 19.30 16.29 -3.13
C GLY A 26 19.63 14.87 -2.67
N ARG A 27 19.08 13.83 -3.31
CA ARG A 27 19.21 12.41 -2.90
C ARG A 27 18.82 12.17 -1.43
N ARG A 28 17.89 12.97 -0.91
CA ARG A 28 17.35 12.77 0.44
C ARG A 28 16.32 11.64 0.45
N PRO A 29 16.15 10.93 1.58
CA PRO A 29 15.19 9.83 1.68
C PRO A 29 13.75 10.32 1.51
N VAL A 30 12.96 9.60 0.70
CA VAL A 30 11.54 9.87 0.45
C VAL A 30 10.74 8.59 0.62
N VAL A 31 9.59 8.66 1.28
CA VAL A 31 8.66 7.54 1.46
C VAL A 31 7.32 7.87 0.84
N ALA A 32 6.87 7.04 -0.10
CA ALA A 32 5.51 7.12 -0.63
C ALA A 32 4.49 6.61 0.41
N LEU A 33 3.33 7.26 0.46
CA LEU A 33 2.18 6.87 1.28
C LEU A 33 0.93 6.78 0.40
N GLU A 34 0.11 5.73 0.59
CA GLU A 34 -1.18 5.65 -0.08
C GLU A 34 -2.19 6.61 0.55
N SER A 35 -3.25 6.93 -0.20
CA SER A 35 -4.32 7.79 0.28
C SER A 35 -5.67 7.10 0.46
N THR A 36 -5.81 5.83 0.02
CA THR A 36 -7.07 5.09 0.20
C THR A 36 -7.43 4.91 1.67
N ILE A 37 -6.42 4.68 2.53
CA ILE A 37 -6.67 4.57 3.98
C ILE A 37 -7.25 5.86 4.55
N ILE A 38 -6.82 7.01 4.03
CA ILE A 38 -7.31 8.33 4.44
C ILE A 38 -8.76 8.56 4.00
N ALA A 39 -9.04 8.38 2.70
CA ALA A 39 -10.35 8.72 2.13
C ALA A 39 -11.44 7.68 2.44
N HIS A 40 -11.08 6.39 2.57
CA HIS A 40 -12.03 5.28 2.60
C HIS A 40 -11.80 4.27 3.73
N GLY A 41 -10.66 4.31 4.40
CA GLY A 41 -10.29 3.31 5.41
C GLY A 41 -10.53 3.73 6.86
N LEU A 42 -10.73 5.00 7.11
CA LEU A 42 -10.83 5.56 8.46
C LEU A 42 -12.05 6.48 8.62
N PRO A 43 -12.70 6.49 9.81
CA PRO A 43 -13.81 7.41 10.08
C PRO A 43 -13.31 8.87 10.17
N ARG A 44 -14.14 9.79 9.68
CA ARG A 44 -13.92 11.23 9.86
C ARG A 44 -14.29 11.65 11.28
N PRO A 45 -13.61 12.61 11.90
CA PRO A 45 -12.45 13.38 11.41
C PRO A 45 -11.09 12.73 11.76
N ARG A 46 -11.07 11.48 12.24
CA ARG A 46 -9.87 10.77 12.66
C ARG A 46 -8.90 10.54 11.49
N ASN A 47 -9.44 10.34 10.29
CA ASN A 47 -8.68 10.05 9.07
C ASN A 47 -7.65 11.14 8.74
N LEU A 48 -8.00 12.43 8.83
CA LEU A 48 -7.06 13.53 8.61
C LEU A 48 -5.93 13.54 9.64
N ARG A 49 -6.28 13.40 10.92
CA ARG A 49 -5.27 13.35 12.01
C ARG A 49 -4.29 12.20 11.83
N VAL A 50 -4.78 11.04 11.40
CA VAL A 50 -3.91 9.90 11.10
C VAL A 50 -3.02 10.19 9.89
N ALA A 51 -3.54 10.82 8.84
CA ALA A 51 -2.74 11.19 7.69
C ALA A 51 -1.58 12.13 8.07
N GLU A 52 -1.87 13.17 8.86
CA GLU A 52 -0.86 14.10 9.39
C GLU A 52 0.16 13.35 10.28
N GLU A 53 -0.31 12.49 11.18
CA GLU A 53 0.54 11.67 12.06
C GLU A 53 1.50 10.77 11.24
N LEU A 54 1.02 10.10 10.18
CA LEU A 54 1.85 9.24 9.35
C LEU A 54 2.95 10.04 8.63
N GLU A 55 2.63 11.23 8.11
CA GLU A 55 3.64 12.11 7.54
C GLU A 55 4.66 12.60 8.58
N ASP A 56 4.21 12.91 9.81
CA ASP A 56 5.09 13.32 10.91
C ASP A 56 6.03 12.19 11.35
N ILE A 57 5.57 10.92 11.34
CA ILE A 57 6.43 9.76 11.59
C ILE A 57 7.56 9.70 10.56
N VAL A 58 7.26 9.90 9.27
CA VAL A 58 8.29 9.94 8.22
C VAL A 58 9.28 11.09 8.46
N ARG A 59 8.79 12.30 8.73
CA ARG A 59 9.64 13.47 8.99
C ARG A 59 10.53 13.30 10.20
N SER A 60 9.99 12.75 11.29
CA SER A 60 10.72 12.50 12.54
C SER A 60 11.87 11.50 12.36
N ALA A 61 11.78 10.62 11.36
CA ALA A 61 12.85 9.70 10.99
C ALA A 61 13.85 10.29 9.97
N GLY A 62 13.73 11.57 9.64
CA GLY A 62 14.66 12.27 8.72
C GLY A 62 14.36 12.05 7.24
N ALA A 63 13.20 11.49 6.90
CA ALA A 63 12.75 11.28 5.52
C ALA A 63 11.63 12.27 5.13
N VAL A 64 11.36 12.38 3.85
CA VAL A 64 10.30 13.23 3.30
C VAL A 64 9.08 12.37 2.96
N PRO A 65 7.89 12.67 3.49
CA PRO A 65 6.67 11.97 3.12
C PRO A 65 6.18 12.40 1.75
N ALA A 66 5.64 11.45 1.00
CA ALA A 66 5.08 11.67 -0.32
C ALA A 66 3.72 10.95 -0.44
N THR A 67 2.68 11.55 0.18
CA THR A 67 1.31 11.04 0.02
C THR A 67 0.87 11.20 -1.43
N VAL A 68 0.30 10.14 -2.02
CA VAL A 68 -0.03 10.07 -3.45
C VAL A 68 -1.54 10.12 -3.66
N ALA A 69 -2.00 10.97 -4.57
CA ALA A 69 -3.41 11.07 -4.98
C ALA A 69 -3.53 11.56 -6.42
N VAL A 70 -4.73 11.48 -6.98
CA VAL A 70 -5.12 12.20 -8.20
C VAL A 70 -6.08 13.31 -7.81
N LEU A 71 -5.76 14.55 -8.18
CA LEU A 71 -6.60 15.72 -7.91
C LEU A 71 -6.84 16.47 -9.22
N ASP A 72 -8.12 16.63 -9.58
CA ASP A 72 -8.56 17.35 -10.77
C ASP A 72 -7.84 16.88 -12.04
N GLY A 73 -7.76 15.54 -12.22
CA GLY A 73 -7.07 14.94 -13.36
C GLY A 73 -5.54 15.08 -13.33
N SER A 74 -4.95 15.42 -12.19
CA SER A 74 -3.50 15.54 -12.02
C SER A 74 -3.00 14.51 -11.01
N ALA A 75 -2.12 13.59 -11.44
CA ALA A 75 -1.43 12.68 -10.54
C ALA A 75 -0.39 13.45 -9.71
N ARG A 76 -0.48 13.37 -8.38
CA ARG A 76 0.37 14.09 -7.44
C ARG A 76 1.14 13.13 -6.55
N VAL A 77 2.40 13.43 -6.31
CA VAL A 77 3.29 12.72 -5.40
C VAL A 77 3.86 13.73 -4.41
N GLY A 78 3.45 13.61 -3.16
CA GLY A 78 3.53 14.66 -2.15
C GLY A 78 2.36 15.62 -2.26
N LEU A 79 1.60 15.74 -1.18
CA LEU A 79 0.47 16.66 -1.06
C LEU A 79 0.84 17.80 -0.12
N ASP A 80 0.36 19.00 -0.42
CA ASP A 80 0.34 20.05 0.57
C ASP A 80 -0.82 19.87 1.57
N LYS A 81 -0.85 20.66 2.62
CA LYS A 81 -1.86 20.55 3.68
C LYS A 81 -3.30 20.64 3.14
N ALA A 82 -3.59 21.60 2.26
CA ALA A 82 -4.94 21.78 1.71
C ALA A 82 -5.36 20.59 0.82
N GLN A 83 -4.42 20.03 0.08
CA GLN A 83 -4.64 18.83 -0.73
C GLN A 83 -4.89 17.60 0.14
N LEU A 84 -4.13 17.43 1.24
CA LEU A 84 -4.32 16.35 2.20
C LEU A 84 -5.69 16.45 2.90
N GLU A 85 -6.07 17.63 3.35
CA GLU A 85 -7.41 17.93 3.89
C GLU A 85 -8.50 17.57 2.88
N ARG A 86 -8.34 17.98 1.62
CA ARG A 86 -9.29 17.65 0.57
C ARG A 86 -9.43 16.14 0.35
N VAL A 87 -8.33 15.39 0.34
CA VAL A 87 -8.38 13.92 0.23
C VAL A 87 -9.13 13.30 1.41
N ALA A 88 -8.97 13.85 2.61
CA ALA A 88 -9.65 13.34 3.80
C ALA A 88 -11.14 13.70 3.87
N GLU A 89 -11.52 14.86 3.39
CA GLU A 89 -12.86 15.43 3.63
C GLU A 89 -13.83 15.33 2.45
N ASP A 90 -13.33 15.26 1.20
CA ASP A 90 -14.18 15.22 0.02
C ASP A 90 -14.94 13.87 -0.07
N PRO A 91 -16.28 13.86 0.05
CA PRO A 91 -17.07 12.63 -0.08
C PRO A 91 -17.11 12.07 -1.51
N ALA A 92 -16.75 12.89 -2.51
CA ALA A 92 -16.71 12.49 -3.92
C ALA A 92 -15.36 11.88 -4.33
N MET A 93 -14.39 11.79 -3.39
CA MET A 93 -13.09 11.21 -3.63
C MET A 93 -13.22 9.75 -4.08
N ARG A 94 -12.81 9.44 -5.31
CA ARG A 94 -12.90 8.08 -5.87
C ARG A 94 -11.80 7.19 -5.29
N LYS A 95 -12.02 5.89 -5.24
CA LYS A 95 -10.98 4.90 -4.98
C LYS A 95 -10.35 4.50 -6.33
N LEU A 96 -9.08 4.83 -6.52
CA LEU A 96 -8.37 4.60 -7.78
C LEU A 96 -7.32 3.50 -7.65
N GLY A 97 -7.52 2.41 -8.38
CA GLY A 97 -6.47 1.45 -8.69
C GLY A 97 -5.67 1.90 -9.92
N HIS A 98 -4.63 1.15 -10.26
CA HIS A 98 -3.80 1.46 -11.43
C HIS A 98 -4.62 1.60 -12.73
N ARG A 99 -5.62 0.73 -12.96
CA ARG A 99 -6.46 0.79 -14.18
C ARG A 99 -7.32 2.05 -14.28
N ASP A 100 -7.58 2.70 -13.13
CA ASP A 100 -8.46 3.86 -13.04
C ASP A 100 -7.70 5.18 -13.26
N LEU A 101 -6.36 5.14 -13.28
CA LEU A 101 -5.53 6.34 -13.41
C LEU A 101 -5.77 7.05 -14.73
N ALA A 102 -5.69 6.34 -15.86
CA ALA A 102 -5.87 6.97 -17.17
C ALA A 102 -7.27 7.59 -17.35
N PRO A 103 -8.38 6.90 -17.02
CA PRO A 103 -9.70 7.53 -17.01
C PRO A 103 -9.78 8.75 -16.07
N ALA A 104 -9.25 8.67 -14.86
CA ALA A 104 -9.29 9.79 -13.90
C ALA A 104 -8.52 11.02 -14.42
N LEU A 105 -7.34 10.81 -14.99
CA LEU A 105 -6.54 11.89 -15.58
C LEU A 105 -7.24 12.52 -16.79
N ALA A 106 -7.86 11.71 -17.65
CA ALA A 106 -8.52 12.19 -18.86
C ALA A 106 -9.82 12.94 -18.60
N THR A 107 -10.54 12.57 -17.53
CA THR A 107 -11.86 13.16 -17.21
C THR A 107 -11.79 14.27 -16.15
N GLY A 108 -10.60 14.62 -15.67
CA GLY A 108 -10.45 15.62 -14.61
C GLY A 108 -10.94 15.14 -13.23
N ALA A 109 -11.05 13.81 -13.01
CA ALA A 109 -11.55 13.27 -11.75
C ALA A 109 -10.51 13.37 -10.63
N SER A 110 -11.01 13.38 -9.38
CA SER A 110 -10.18 13.26 -8.17
C SER A 110 -10.40 11.91 -7.51
N GLY A 111 -9.33 11.40 -6.88
CA GLY A 111 -9.41 10.13 -6.14
C GLY A 111 -8.16 9.78 -5.35
N ALA A 112 -8.39 9.00 -4.32
CA ALA A 112 -7.38 8.40 -3.47
C ALA A 112 -6.80 7.14 -4.13
N THR A 113 -5.48 6.98 -4.05
CA THR A 113 -4.76 5.88 -4.71
C THR A 113 -4.63 4.65 -3.81
N THR A 114 -4.92 3.47 -4.37
CA THR A 114 -4.66 2.17 -3.74
C THR A 114 -3.18 1.82 -3.81
N VAL A 115 -2.79 0.67 -3.23
CA VAL A 115 -1.41 0.15 -3.32
C VAL A 115 -0.92 0.14 -4.76
N SER A 116 -1.70 -0.41 -5.70
CA SER A 116 -1.28 -0.50 -7.10
C SER A 116 -1.09 0.87 -7.76
N ALA A 117 -2.01 1.81 -7.53
CA ALA A 117 -1.88 3.15 -8.11
C ALA A 117 -0.74 3.94 -7.46
N THR A 118 -0.59 3.83 -6.14
CA THR A 118 0.50 4.50 -5.39
C THR A 118 1.86 3.99 -5.82
N ALA A 119 2.06 2.67 -5.83
CA ALA A 119 3.32 2.05 -6.25
C ALA A 119 3.73 2.48 -7.66
N PHE A 120 2.77 2.47 -8.60
CA PHE A 120 3.01 2.91 -9.98
C PHE A 120 3.45 4.38 -10.06
N LEU A 121 2.70 5.28 -9.44
CA LEU A 121 2.99 6.72 -9.50
C LEU A 121 4.28 7.07 -8.74
N ALA A 122 4.52 6.44 -7.59
CA ALA A 122 5.74 6.63 -6.81
C ALA A 122 6.98 6.17 -7.59
N ALA A 123 6.96 4.97 -8.18
CA ALA A 123 8.07 4.47 -8.99
C ALA A 123 8.32 5.35 -10.23
N ARG A 124 7.25 5.83 -10.89
CA ARG A 124 7.35 6.78 -12.01
C ARG A 124 7.92 8.14 -11.61
N ALA A 125 7.78 8.51 -10.34
CA ALA A 125 8.38 9.70 -9.76
C ALA A 125 9.82 9.49 -9.28
N GLY A 126 10.35 8.27 -9.36
CA GLY A 126 11.71 7.92 -8.91
C GLY A 126 11.81 7.53 -7.44
N LEU A 127 10.69 7.32 -6.74
CA LEU A 127 10.69 6.85 -5.36
C LEU A 127 10.99 5.35 -5.29
N ARG A 128 11.78 4.95 -4.31
CA ARG A 128 12.20 3.56 -4.11
C ARG A 128 11.53 2.86 -2.93
N VAL A 129 10.88 3.60 -2.03
CA VAL A 129 10.26 3.06 -0.81
C VAL A 129 8.84 3.55 -0.67
N PHE A 130 7.93 2.64 -0.37
CA PHE A 130 6.52 2.87 -0.14
C PHE A 130 6.05 2.14 1.12
N ALA A 131 5.26 2.80 1.96
CA ALA A 131 4.64 2.21 3.14
C ALA A 131 3.12 2.15 3.01
N THR A 132 2.55 0.99 3.37
CA THR A 132 1.09 0.76 3.41
C THR A 132 0.72 -0.09 4.62
N GLY A 133 -0.56 -0.18 4.97
CA GLY A 133 -1.04 -1.08 6.01
C GLY A 133 -0.92 -2.53 5.60
N GLY A 134 -1.51 -2.90 4.45
CA GLY A 134 -1.48 -4.26 3.94
C GLY A 134 -1.90 -4.34 2.48
N LEU A 135 -1.38 -5.36 1.82
CA LEU A 135 -1.58 -5.61 0.40
C LEU A 135 -2.97 -6.19 0.11
N GLY A 136 -3.44 -5.95 -1.11
CA GLY A 136 -4.41 -6.82 -1.74
C GLY A 136 -3.77 -8.14 -2.15
N GLY A 137 -4.58 -9.16 -2.39
CA GLY A 137 -4.11 -10.50 -2.72
C GLY A 137 -5.18 -11.31 -3.45
N VAL A 138 -5.08 -12.61 -3.36
CA VAL A 138 -6.04 -13.56 -3.89
C VAL A 138 -7.26 -13.59 -2.97
N HIS A 139 -8.47 -13.45 -3.53
CA HIS A 139 -9.71 -13.54 -2.76
C HIS A 139 -10.05 -15.00 -2.43
N ARG A 140 -10.66 -15.21 -1.26
CA ARG A 140 -11.17 -16.53 -0.88
C ARG A 140 -12.22 -16.98 -1.90
N GLY A 141 -12.17 -18.24 -2.33
CA GLY A 141 -12.99 -18.74 -3.44
C GLY A 141 -12.48 -18.34 -4.83
N TRP A 142 -11.20 -18.00 -4.95
CA TRP A 142 -10.56 -17.62 -6.22
C TRP A 142 -10.72 -18.68 -7.33
N THR A 143 -10.72 -19.95 -6.98
CA THR A 143 -10.90 -21.05 -7.94
C THR A 143 -12.20 -20.95 -8.74
N GLU A 144 -13.21 -20.31 -8.16
CA GLU A 144 -14.53 -20.11 -8.79
C GLU A 144 -14.65 -18.72 -9.43
N THR A 145 -14.12 -17.71 -8.76
CA THR A 145 -14.32 -16.30 -9.15
C THR A 145 -13.18 -15.73 -9.97
N GLN A 146 -11.97 -16.29 -9.82
CA GLN A 146 -10.70 -15.75 -10.31
C GLN A 146 -10.44 -14.29 -9.87
N ASP A 147 -11.03 -13.89 -8.73
CA ASP A 147 -10.89 -12.55 -8.17
C ASP A 147 -9.55 -12.42 -7.44
N GLU A 148 -8.66 -11.62 -7.99
CA GLU A 148 -7.39 -11.23 -7.36
C GLU A 148 -7.16 -9.72 -7.47
N SER A 149 -6.48 -9.18 -6.49
CA SER A 149 -6.16 -7.75 -6.48
C SER A 149 -5.23 -7.36 -7.62
N ALA A 150 -5.51 -6.21 -8.23
CA ALA A 150 -4.61 -5.59 -9.19
C ALA A 150 -3.22 -5.25 -8.60
N ASP A 151 -3.09 -5.24 -7.28
CA ASP A 151 -1.82 -5.02 -6.59
C ASP A 151 -0.80 -6.08 -7.01
N LEU A 152 -1.18 -7.37 -7.08
CA LEU A 152 -0.28 -8.46 -7.41
C LEU A 152 0.37 -8.27 -8.78
N ARG A 153 -0.47 -8.03 -9.80
CA ARG A 153 0.03 -7.84 -11.16
C ARG A 153 0.88 -6.59 -11.30
N LEU A 154 0.56 -5.52 -10.57
CA LEU A 154 1.33 -4.30 -10.66
C LEU A 154 2.68 -4.44 -9.94
N LEU A 155 2.70 -5.00 -8.73
CA LEU A 155 3.93 -5.25 -7.97
C LEU A 155 4.89 -6.15 -8.74
N ALA A 156 4.38 -7.08 -9.56
CA ALA A 156 5.19 -7.92 -10.44
C ALA A 156 6.00 -7.17 -11.52
N ARG A 157 5.76 -5.88 -11.72
CA ARG A 157 6.40 -5.06 -12.76
C ARG A 157 6.64 -3.62 -12.34
N THR A 158 6.82 -3.43 -11.04
CA THR A 158 7.11 -2.10 -10.48
C THR A 158 8.23 -2.22 -9.48
N GLY A 159 9.40 -1.72 -9.84
CA GLY A 159 10.59 -1.76 -9.01
C GLY A 159 10.53 -0.81 -7.83
N ILE A 160 9.82 -1.21 -6.78
CA ILE A 160 9.65 -0.44 -5.56
C ILE A 160 9.67 -1.36 -4.33
N THR A 161 10.27 -0.91 -3.25
CA THR A 161 10.24 -1.63 -1.97
C THR A 161 8.98 -1.23 -1.19
N VAL A 162 8.14 -2.20 -0.85
CA VAL A 162 6.86 -1.98 -0.17
C VAL A 162 6.91 -2.55 1.24
N VAL A 163 6.81 -1.69 2.25
CA VAL A 163 6.71 -2.09 3.65
C VAL A 163 5.25 -2.21 4.04
N CYS A 164 4.84 -3.38 4.52
CA CYS A 164 3.44 -3.67 4.86
C CYS A 164 3.34 -4.73 5.97
N ALA A 165 2.18 -4.83 6.61
CA ALA A 165 1.90 -5.89 7.58
C ALA A 165 1.36 -7.18 6.92
N GLY A 166 1.85 -7.48 5.71
CA GLY A 166 1.40 -8.63 4.93
C GLY A 166 0.17 -8.34 4.07
N VAL A 167 -0.59 -9.37 3.78
CA VAL A 167 -1.84 -9.33 3.01
C VAL A 167 -3.01 -9.14 3.97
N LYS A 168 -4.02 -8.35 3.58
CA LYS A 168 -5.25 -8.19 4.39
C LYS A 168 -5.83 -9.55 4.75
N SER A 169 -6.08 -9.81 6.02
CA SER A 169 -6.46 -11.12 6.57
C SER A 169 -7.79 -11.68 6.05
N ILE A 170 -8.62 -10.83 5.45
CA ILE A 170 -9.85 -11.23 4.75
C ILE A 170 -9.59 -12.03 3.46
N LEU A 171 -8.35 -12.00 2.96
CA LEU A 171 -7.90 -12.65 1.73
C LEU A 171 -7.33 -14.05 2.00
N ASP A 172 -7.03 -14.78 0.94
CA ASP A 172 -6.35 -16.06 0.99
C ASP A 172 -4.83 -15.83 1.03
N VAL A 173 -4.25 -15.87 2.23
CA VAL A 173 -2.83 -15.56 2.44
C VAL A 173 -1.94 -16.62 1.77
N PRO A 174 -2.16 -17.94 1.97
CA PRO A 174 -1.37 -18.98 1.30
C PRO A 174 -1.39 -18.83 -0.23
N ALA A 175 -2.58 -18.71 -0.83
CA ALA A 175 -2.72 -18.53 -2.27
C ALA A 175 -2.05 -17.24 -2.76
N THR A 176 -2.08 -16.17 -1.95
CA THR A 176 -1.42 -14.92 -2.30
C THR A 176 0.11 -15.05 -2.30
N LEU A 177 0.71 -15.75 -1.34
CA LEU A 177 2.15 -16.01 -1.30
C LEU A 177 2.60 -16.84 -2.52
N GLN A 178 1.86 -17.89 -2.88
CA GLN A 178 2.12 -18.66 -4.10
C GLN A 178 2.01 -17.81 -5.36
N ARG A 179 1.06 -16.88 -5.37
CA ARG A 179 0.90 -15.96 -6.50
C ARG A 179 2.04 -14.95 -6.61
N LEU A 180 2.53 -14.42 -5.48
CA LEU A 180 3.69 -13.53 -5.44
C LEU A 180 4.95 -14.25 -5.93
N GLU A 181 5.18 -15.51 -5.51
CA GLU A 181 6.28 -16.34 -5.99
C GLU A 181 6.22 -16.51 -7.52
N THR A 182 5.07 -16.94 -8.05
CA THR A 182 4.85 -17.11 -9.49
C THR A 182 5.13 -15.83 -10.28
N LEU A 183 4.83 -14.68 -9.69
CA LEU A 183 5.00 -13.36 -10.29
C LEU A 183 6.42 -12.79 -10.10
N GLY A 184 7.33 -13.50 -9.43
CA GLY A 184 8.70 -13.06 -9.18
C GLY A 184 8.82 -11.89 -8.19
N VAL A 185 7.82 -11.68 -7.34
CA VAL A 185 7.84 -10.63 -6.31
C VAL A 185 8.57 -11.16 -5.07
N GLY A 186 9.69 -10.54 -4.73
CA GLY A 186 10.47 -10.92 -3.54
C GLY A 186 9.75 -10.57 -2.23
N VAL A 187 9.81 -11.48 -1.26
CA VAL A 187 9.21 -11.28 0.07
C VAL A 187 10.28 -11.46 1.15
N LEU A 188 10.43 -10.46 2.01
CA LEU A 188 11.31 -10.48 3.17
C LEU A 188 10.48 -10.37 4.46
N GLY A 189 10.72 -11.22 5.45
CA GLY A 189 10.21 -11.04 6.81
C GLY A 189 11.13 -10.10 7.59
N TYR A 190 10.59 -9.02 8.14
CA TYR A 190 11.38 -8.13 8.99
C TYR A 190 11.35 -8.59 10.45
N GLY A 191 12.45 -9.15 10.92
CA GLY A 191 12.57 -9.71 12.27
C GLY A 191 11.69 -10.95 12.51
N THR A 192 11.20 -11.59 11.47
CA THR A 192 10.29 -12.75 11.56
C THR A 192 10.57 -13.76 10.43
N ASP A 193 10.38 -15.03 10.72
CA ASP A 193 10.35 -16.13 9.75
C ASP A 193 8.91 -16.54 9.36
N ARG A 194 7.92 -15.78 9.86
CA ARG A 194 6.50 -15.98 9.55
C ARG A 194 5.93 -14.75 8.86
N PHE A 195 5.13 -14.98 7.83
CA PHE A 195 4.44 -13.90 7.13
C PHE A 195 3.36 -13.29 8.03
N PRO A 196 3.30 -11.96 8.19
CA PRO A 196 2.30 -11.31 9.04
C PRO A 196 0.87 -11.51 8.53
N GLY A 197 -0.09 -11.56 9.45
CA GLY A 197 -1.51 -11.71 9.17
C GLY A 197 -2.30 -10.40 9.19
N PHE A 198 -1.70 -9.27 8.87
CA PHE A 198 -2.28 -7.94 8.86
C PHE A 198 -2.70 -7.43 10.25
N TYR A 199 -3.79 -7.93 10.82
CA TYR A 199 -4.21 -7.65 12.20
C TYR A 199 -3.48 -8.52 13.23
N LEU A 200 -2.82 -9.57 12.75
CA LEU A 200 -2.11 -10.55 13.54
C LEU A 200 -0.61 -10.48 13.23
N SER A 201 0.22 -10.73 14.24
CA SER A 201 1.67 -10.76 14.08
C SER A 201 2.15 -11.89 13.16
N SER A 202 1.34 -12.93 12.98
CA SER A 202 1.62 -14.06 12.10
C SER A 202 0.36 -14.57 11.43
N SER A 203 0.47 -14.97 10.16
CA SER A 203 -0.55 -15.73 9.43
C SER A 203 -0.39 -17.25 9.57
N GLY A 204 0.69 -17.71 10.19
CA GLY A 204 1.10 -19.10 10.21
C GLY A 204 2.00 -19.52 9.04
N GLU A 205 2.00 -18.77 7.93
CA GLU A 205 2.79 -19.09 6.74
C GLU A 205 4.27 -18.72 6.91
N PRO A 206 5.22 -19.53 6.41
CA PRO A 206 6.64 -19.22 6.47
C PRO A 206 7.04 -18.10 5.50
N VAL A 207 8.19 -17.48 5.77
CA VAL A 207 8.89 -16.58 4.86
C VAL A 207 10.31 -17.10 4.67
N ASP A 208 10.76 -17.23 3.42
CA ASP A 208 12.06 -17.81 3.08
C ASP A 208 13.25 -16.94 3.50
N TRP A 209 13.08 -15.64 3.46
CA TRP A 209 14.14 -14.67 3.73
C TRP A 209 13.78 -13.75 4.90
N THR A 210 14.64 -13.73 5.90
CA THR A 210 14.51 -12.84 7.07
C THR A 210 15.60 -11.78 7.06
N VAL A 211 15.20 -10.53 7.32
CA VAL A 211 16.10 -9.38 7.51
C VAL A 211 15.83 -8.77 8.88
N ARG A 212 16.85 -8.16 9.49
CA ARG A 212 16.78 -7.66 10.86
C ARG A 212 17.06 -6.17 11.00
N SER A 213 17.52 -5.52 9.92
CA SER A 213 17.81 -4.09 9.95
C SER A 213 17.41 -3.39 8.65
N PRO A 214 17.20 -2.06 8.69
CA PRO A 214 16.98 -1.27 7.49
C PRO A 214 18.15 -1.36 6.51
N GLU A 215 19.38 -1.47 7.00
CA GLU A 215 20.60 -1.60 6.21
C GLU A 215 20.64 -2.92 5.43
N GLU A 216 20.16 -4.03 6.03
CA GLU A 216 20.01 -5.30 5.34
C GLU A 216 19.00 -5.18 4.19
N VAL A 217 17.84 -4.52 4.41
CA VAL A 217 16.87 -4.25 3.33
C VAL A 217 17.51 -3.41 2.23
N ALA A 218 18.19 -2.31 2.59
CA ALA A 218 18.91 -1.47 1.63
C ALA A 218 20.02 -2.26 0.89
N GLY A 219 20.62 -3.25 1.54
CA GLY A 219 21.55 -4.20 0.93
C GLY A 219 20.89 -5.06 -0.15
N VAL A 220 19.70 -5.59 0.10
CA VAL A 220 18.92 -6.35 -0.89
C VAL A 220 18.51 -5.45 -2.06
N MET A 221 18.05 -4.23 -1.80
CA MET A 221 17.73 -3.24 -2.85
C MET A 221 18.93 -2.95 -3.75
N ALA A 222 20.15 -2.81 -3.17
CA ALA A 222 21.37 -2.59 -3.93
C ALA A 222 21.77 -3.83 -4.74
N ALA A 223 21.55 -5.03 -4.22
CA ALA A 223 21.77 -6.26 -4.96
C ALA A 223 20.82 -6.39 -6.16
N GLN A 224 19.55 -5.99 -6.03
CA GLN A 224 18.62 -5.90 -7.16
C GLN A 224 19.14 -4.93 -8.24
N ASP A 225 19.64 -3.75 -7.85
CA ASP A 225 20.21 -2.79 -8.80
C ASP A 225 21.44 -3.35 -9.51
N ALA A 226 22.31 -4.08 -8.80
CA ALA A 226 23.49 -4.74 -9.38
C ALA A 226 23.15 -5.86 -10.37
N LEU A 227 21.96 -6.47 -10.24
CA LEU A 227 21.45 -7.48 -11.19
C LEU A 227 20.76 -6.88 -12.43
N GLY A 228 20.76 -5.58 -12.58
CA GLY A 228 20.14 -4.89 -13.72
C GLY A 228 18.93 -4.03 -13.35
N GLY A 229 18.65 -3.91 -12.06
CA GLY A 229 17.53 -3.14 -11.49
C GLY A 229 16.31 -4.00 -11.17
N PRO A 230 15.44 -3.49 -10.28
CA PRO A 230 14.26 -4.23 -9.88
C PRO A 230 13.20 -4.19 -11.00
N GLU A 231 12.87 -5.35 -11.54
CA GLU A 231 11.73 -5.51 -12.45
C GLU A 231 10.41 -5.62 -11.67
N ALA A 232 10.45 -6.28 -10.50
CA ALA A 232 9.33 -6.46 -9.60
C ALA A 232 9.58 -5.78 -8.25
N ALA A 233 8.50 -5.61 -7.48
CA ALA A 233 8.58 -5.06 -6.13
C ALA A 233 9.31 -6.01 -5.16
N LEU A 234 9.89 -5.41 -4.12
CA LEU A 234 10.37 -6.10 -2.94
C LEU A 234 9.40 -5.83 -1.79
N ILE A 235 8.76 -6.87 -1.27
CA ILE A 235 7.88 -6.77 -0.12
C ILE A 235 8.70 -6.95 1.14
N VAL A 236 8.60 -6.00 2.07
CA VAL A 236 9.13 -6.11 3.43
C VAL A 236 7.94 -6.28 4.36
N ALA A 237 7.71 -7.52 4.78
CA ALA A 237 6.62 -7.92 5.64
C ALA A 237 6.98 -7.66 7.11
N ASN A 238 6.39 -6.62 7.69
CA ASN A 238 6.65 -6.11 9.03
C ASN A 238 5.46 -6.45 9.94
N PRO A 239 5.60 -7.35 10.92
CA PRO A 239 4.48 -7.74 11.77
C PRO A 239 4.02 -6.60 12.67
N VAL A 240 2.71 -6.52 12.92
CA VAL A 240 2.17 -5.73 14.02
C VAL A 240 2.76 -6.24 15.34
N PRO A 241 3.11 -5.37 16.29
CA PRO A 241 3.58 -5.80 17.61
C PRO A 241 2.56 -6.74 18.27
N GLN A 242 3.04 -7.83 18.89
CA GLN A 242 2.16 -8.85 19.47
C GLN A 242 1.17 -8.30 20.51
N HIS A 243 1.55 -7.25 21.24
CA HIS A 243 0.69 -6.60 22.26
C HIS A 243 -0.33 -5.62 21.65
N GLU A 244 -0.21 -5.31 20.36
CA GLU A 244 -1.12 -4.42 19.60
C GLU A 244 -1.93 -5.20 18.54
N GLN A 245 -1.69 -6.51 18.40
CA GLN A 245 -2.46 -7.34 17.49
C GLN A 245 -3.90 -7.54 17.99
N LEU A 246 -4.79 -7.82 17.05
CA LEU A 246 -6.14 -8.28 17.38
C LEU A 246 -6.06 -9.65 18.06
N ASP A 247 -6.98 -9.94 18.99
CA ASP A 247 -7.09 -11.28 19.55
C ASP A 247 -7.37 -12.31 18.43
N PRO A 248 -6.52 -13.36 18.28
CA PRO A 248 -6.66 -14.29 17.18
C PRO A 248 -7.98 -15.04 17.15
N GLY A 249 -8.53 -15.42 18.33
CA GLY A 249 -9.80 -16.12 18.40
C GLY A 249 -10.98 -15.21 18.03
N LEU A 250 -10.93 -13.93 18.43
CA LEU A 250 -11.90 -12.92 18.02
C LEU A 250 -11.84 -12.67 16.51
N HIS A 251 -10.61 -12.53 15.97
CA HIS A 251 -10.38 -12.34 14.53
C HIS A 251 -11.01 -13.47 13.70
N ASP A 252 -10.70 -14.72 14.04
CA ASP A 252 -11.13 -15.88 13.24
C ASP A 252 -12.67 -16.05 13.30
N ARG A 253 -13.29 -15.84 14.45
CA ARG A 253 -14.74 -15.88 14.60
C ARG A 253 -15.42 -14.80 13.76
N VAL A 254 -15.03 -13.54 13.93
CA VAL A 254 -15.68 -12.43 13.22
C VAL A 254 -15.40 -12.49 11.72
N LEU A 255 -14.23 -12.97 11.30
CA LEU A 255 -13.92 -13.18 9.88
C LEU A 255 -14.83 -14.26 9.27
N ALA A 256 -15.05 -15.38 9.98
CA ALA A 256 -15.96 -16.43 9.52
C ALA A 256 -17.40 -15.87 9.35
N GLU A 257 -17.91 -15.15 10.35
CA GLU A 257 -19.22 -14.48 10.29
C GLU A 257 -19.33 -13.49 9.13
N ALA A 258 -18.25 -12.71 8.87
CA ALA A 258 -18.20 -11.76 7.76
C ALA A 258 -18.25 -12.44 6.40
N LEU A 259 -17.54 -13.55 6.24
CA LEU A 259 -17.51 -14.33 5.00
C LEU A 259 -18.85 -14.99 4.73
N ASP A 260 -19.51 -15.52 5.75
CA ASP A 260 -20.85 -16.09 5.64
C ASP A 260 -21.87 -15.03 5.24
N ALA A 261 -21.88 -13.89 5.91
CA ALA A 261 -22.75 -12.77 5.58
C ALA A 261 -22.50 -12.20 4.18
N CYS A 262 -21.24 -12.21 3.70
CA CYS A 262 -20.88 -11.79 2.35
C CYS A 262 -21.51 -12.74 1.31
N ARG A 263 -21.43 -14.06 1.54
CA ARG A 263 -22.03 -15.08 0.67
C ARG A 263 -23.55 -14.99 0.65
N GLU A 264 -24.18 -14.93 1.80
CA GLU A 264 -25.64 -14.83 1.94
C GLU A 264 -26.24 -13.61 1.23
N ARG A 265 -25.51 -12.48 1.24
CA ARG A 265 -25.92 -11.23 0.58
C ARG A 265 -25.52 -11.16 -0.90
N GLY A 266 -24.83 -12.16 -1.44
CA GLY A 266 -24.38 -12.18 -2.82
C GLY A 266 -23.40 -11.04 -3.16
N ILE A 267 -22.59 -10.57 -2.17
CA ILE A 267 -21.65 -9.49 -2.38
C ILE A 267 -20.45 -10.02 -3.17
N ALA A 268 -20.09 -9.35 -4.29
CA ALA A 268 -19.03 -9.77 -5.19
C ALA A 268 -18.17 -8.62 -5.69
N GLY A 269 -16.99 -8.92 -6.25
CA GLY A 269 -16.09 -7.97 -6.87
C GLY A 269 -15.61 -6.88 -5.90
N GLN A 270 -15.58 -5.63 -6.35
CA GLN A 270 -15.01 -4.51 -5.59
C GLN A 270 -15.72 -4.21 -4.25
N ALA A 271 -16.95 -4.68 -4.06
CA ALA A 271 -17.70 -4.48 -2.82
C ALA A 271 -17.28 -5.43 -1.69
N VAL A 272 -16.61 -6.54 -1.98
CA VAL A 272 -16.22 -7.56 -1.00
C VAL A 272 -15.30 -7.00 0.08
N THR A 273 -14.19 -6.40 -0.32
CA THR A 273 -13.19 -5.87 0.64
C THR A 273 -13.78 -4.81 1.59
N PRO A 274 -14.47 -3.76 1.11
CA PRO A 274 -15.10 -2.79 2.02
C PRO A 274 -16.11 -3.43 2.98
N PHE A 275 -16.93 -4.36 2.50
CA PHE A 275 -17.91 -5.07 3.32
C PHE A 275 -17.24 -5.87 4.44
N LEU A 276 -16.24 -6.70 4.11
CA LEU A 276 -15.56 -7.54 5.09
C LEU A 276 -14.81 -6.71 6.14
N LEU A 277 -14.16 -5.62 5.73
CA LEU A 277 -13.46 -4.73 6.66
C LEU A 277 -14.42 -3.99 7.60
N ASP A 278 -15.57 -3.52 7.10
CA ASP A 278 -16.62 -2.90 7.92
C ASP A 278 -17.21 -3.91 8.91
N HIS A 279 -17.46 -5.14 8.46
CA HIS A 279 -17.97 -6.20 9.33
C HIS A 279 -16.97 -6.55 10.45
N LEU A 280 -15.69 -6.69 10.12
CA LEU A 280 -14.64 -6.89 11.11
C LEU A 280 -14.54 -5.72 12.10
N MET A 281 -14.58 -4.48 11.62
CA MET A 281 -14.54 -3.32 12.50
C MET A 281 -15.69 -3.31 13.51
N ARG A 282 -16.91 -3.62 13.07
CA ARG A 282 -18.08 -3.67 13.94
C ARG A 282 -18.04 -4.87 14.88
N GLY A 283 -17.75 -6.07 14.38
CA GLY A 283 -17.72 -7.30 15.16
C GLY A 283 -16.58 -7.35 16.18
N THR A 284 -15.56 -6.50 16.02
CA THR A 284 -14.46 -6.35 16.98
C THR A 284 -14.54 -5.07 17.80
N GLU A 285 -15.68 -4.36 17.76
CA GLU A 285 -15.90 -3.10 18.48
C GLU A 285 -14.78 -2.05 18.24
N GLY A 286 -14.23 -2.05 17.02
CA GLY A 286 -13.16 -1.14 16.60
C GLY A 286 -11.74 -1.63 16.89
N ALA A 287 -11.53 -2.77 17.57
CA ALA A 287 -10.19 -3.28 17.87
C ALA A 287 -9.40 -3.60 16.59
N SER A 288 -10.03 -4.07 15.51
CA SER A 288 -9.38 -4.28 14.22
C SER A 288 -8.87 -2.97 13.60
N LEU A 289 -9.55 -1.85 13.83
CA LEU A 289 -9.11 -0.54 13.39
C LEU A 289 -7.84 -0.10 14.12
N GLU A 290 -7.77 -0.32 15.45
CA GLU A 290 -6.58 0.02 16.24
C GLU A 290 -5.38 -0.84 15.83
N ALA A 291 -5.57 -2.14 15.63
CA ALA A 291 -4.52 -3.04 15.11
C ALA A 291 -4.02 -2.61 13.72
N ASN A 292 -4.93 -2.19 12.83
CA ASN A 292 -4.54 -1.63 11.52
C ASN A 292 -3.71 -0.36 11.67
N LEU A 293 -4.09 0.55 12.55
CA LEU A 293 -3.34 1.78 12.79
C LEU A 293 -1.96 1.50 13.39
N ALA A 294 -1.85 0.56 14.33
CA ALA A 294 -0.57 0.11 14.85
C ALA A 294 0.34 -0.44 13.74
N ALA A 295 -0.21 -1.30 12.89
CA ALA A 295 0.51 -1.86 11.74
C ALA A 295 1.00 -0.75 10.78
N VAL A 296 0.12 0.17 10.38
CA VAL A 296 0.49 1.27 9.46
C VAL A 296 1.58 2.17 10.06
N ARG A 297 1.46 2.56 11.34
CA ARG A 297 2.49 3.35 12.04
C ARG A 297 3.84 2.65 12.04
N GLY A 298 3.86 1.37 12.40
CA GLY A 298 5.07 0.55 12.39
C GLY A 298 5.69 0.44 10.99
N ASN A 299 4.87 0.24 9.98
CA ASN A 299 5.32 0.15 8.59
C ASN A 299 5.90 1.47 8.08
N VAL A 300 5.26 2.59 8.38
CA VAL A 300 5.72 3.93 7.99
C VAL A 300 7.05 4.27 8.68
N ALA A 301 7.16 3.98 9.98
CA ALA A 301 8.40 4.18 10.73
C ALA A 301 9.56 3.32 10.19
N LEU A 302 9.29 2.06 9.82
CA LEU A 302 10.29 1.18 9.22
C LEU A 302 10.67 1.65 7.83
N ALA A 303 9.70 2.01 6.99
CA ALA A 303 9.94 2.50 5.64
C ALA A 303 10.81 3.77 5.62
N ALA A 304 10.61 4.69 6.56
CA ALA A 304 11.43 5.88 6.69
C ALA A 304 12.88 5.53 7.04
N ARG A 305 13.11 4.57 7.93
CA ARG A 305 14.46 4.07 8.26
C ARG A 305 15.10 3.36 7.07
N ILE A 306 14.34 2.56 6.31
CA ILE A 306 14.83 1.90 5.08
C ILE A 306 15.21 2.95 4.03
N ALA A 307 14.35 3.97 3.82
CA ALA A 307 14.64 5.05 2.88
C ALA A 307 15.91 5.83 3.28
N THR A 308 16.13 6.06 4.58
CA THR A 308 17.34 6.70 5.10
C THR A 308 18.58 5.82 4.87
N ALA A 309 18.50 4.53 5.18
CA ALA A 309 19.59 3.58 4.93
C ALA A 309 19.91 3.45 3.43
N TRP A 310 18.90 3.51 2.57
CA TRP A 310 19.06 3.51 1.13
C TRP A 310 19.74 4.77 0.60
N ALA A 311 19.31 5.96 1.07
CA ALA A 311 19.87 7.24 0.65
C ALA A 311 21.34 7.45 1.10
N ALA A 312 21.78 6.73 2.12
CA ALA A 312 23.16 6.77 2.63
C ALA A 312 24.13 5.90 1.81
N ARG A 313 23.68 5.16 0.81
CA ARG A 313 24.51 4.31 -0.07
C ARG A 313 24.92 5.08 -1.32
#